data_a018c785160fad70fa7a8bc8005aa1c1
#
_entry.id   a018c785160fad70fa7a8bc8005aa1c1
#
_cell.length_a   1.000
_cell.length_b   1.000
_cell.length_c   1.000
_cell.angle_alpha   90.00
_cell.angle_beta   90.00
_cell.angle_gamma   90.00
#
_symmetry.space_group_name_H-M   'P 1'
#
loop_
_entity.id
_entity.type
_entity.pdbx_description
1 polymer ?
#
loop_
_entity_poly.entity_id
_entity_poly.type
_entity_poly.pdbx_seq_one_letter_code
_entity_poly.pdbx_strand_id
1 'polypeptide(L)'
;MLEIEKVNVSYGDLQALWDISFKVEEKEIVTLIGPNGAGKTTTLKTITGLLRSFAGEIRFEGLAMEKVPIHKRVEMGISLVPEGRGLFPGMSTLENLELGAFTAKGRSCREETIEQVYKLFPILKNRKKQAAGTLSGGEQQMLAIGRGMMSKPRLLLFDEPSWGLSPLLSKVIYEVIGQINHSGVTILLIEQNVRMALELANRAYVVENGRIVKQGDSRNMLNDQHIREAYLGTESV
;
A
#
# COMPACT_ATOMS: atom_id res chain seq x y z
N MET A 1 -15.10 3.18 -4.14
CA MET A 1 -14.42 1.99 -3.56
C MET A 1 -14.11 2.18 -2.06
N LEU A 2 -13.19 3.06 -1.68
CA LEU A 2 -12.88 3.42 -0.29
C LEU A 2 -13.20 4.89 -0.04
N GLU A 3 -13.93 5.17 1.04
CA GLU A 3 -14.23 6.52 1.48
C GLU A 3 -13.83 6.69 2.94
N ILE A 4 -13.17 7.79 3.24
CA ILE A 4 -12.72 8.17 4.58
C ILE A 4 -13.24 9.57 4.84
N GLU A 5 -14.02 9.73 5.92
CA GLU A 5 -14.67 10.98 6.26
C GLU A 5 -14.35 11.38 7.70
N LYS A 6 -13.65 12.51 7.88
CA LYS A 6 -13.30 13.14 9.16
C LYS A 6 -12.74 12.16 10.20
N VAL A 7 -11.90 11.24 9.76
CA VAL A 7 -11.32 10.21 10.62
C VAL A 7 -10.29 10.82 11.56
N ASN A 8 -10.45 10.53 12.86
CA ASN A 8 -9.59 10.97 13.95
C ASN A 8 -9.05 9.75 14.70
N VAL A 9 -7.72 9.72 14.94
CA VAL A 9 -7.03 8.59 15.58
C VAL A 9 -6.03 9.09 16.59
N SER A 10 -5.94 8.40 17.74
CA SER A 10 -4.94 8.67 18.78
C SER A 10 -4.20 7.40 19.19
N TYR A 11 -2.96 7.58 19.63
CA TYR A 11 -2.16 6.60 20.37
C TYR A 11 -2.13 7.02 21.85
N GLY A 12 -2.99 6.43 22.68
CA GLY A 12 -3.25 6.93 24.02
C GLY A 12 -3.76 8.37 23.95
N ASP A 13 -3.07 9.29 24.62
CA ASP A 13 -3.45 10.73 24.66
C ASP A 13 -2.90 11.53 23.46
N LEU A 14 -2.03 10.94 22.64
CA LEU A 14 -1.43 11.63 21.50
C LEU A 14 -2.28 11.42 20.24
N GLN A 15 -2.94 12.47 19.79
CA GLN A 15 -3.70 12.43 18.53
C GLN A 15 -2.73 12.47 17.33
N ALA A 16 -2.90 11.52 16.41
CA ALA A 16 -2.07 11.32 15.24
C ALA A 16 -2.77 11.69 13.93
N LEU A 17 -4.11 11.56 13.86
CA LEU A 17 -4.89 11.95 12.69
C LEU A 17 -6.00 12.92 13.10
N TRP A 18 -6.19 13.96 12.28
CA TRP A 18 -7.13 15.05 12.51
C TRP A 18 -8.00 15.23 11.27
N ASP A 19 -9.28 14.83 11.35
CA ASP A 19 -10.29 15.01 10.31
C ASP A 19 -9.83 14.56 8.91
N ILE A 20 -9.06 13.47 8.83
CA ILE A 20 -8.62 12.92 7.56
C ILE A 20 -9.81 12.52 6.71
N SER A 21 -9.88 13.09 5.49
CA SER A 21 -10.97 12.83 4.55
C SER A 21 -10.43 12.68 3.14
N PHE A 22 -10.63 11.50 2.52
CA PHE A 22 -10.27 11.25 1.13
C PHE A 22 -11.03 10.06 0.55
N LYS A 23 -10.95 9.89 -0.76
CA LYS A 23 -11.59 8.79 -1.50
C LYS A 23 -10.60 8.11 -2.42
N VAL A 24 -10.82 6.80 -2.62
CA VAL A 24 -10.14 5.99 -3.64
C VAL A 24 -11.21 5.35 -4.50
N GLU A 25 -11.21 5.64 -5.80
CA GLU A 25 -12.15 5.06 -6.74
C GLU A 25 -11.68 3.67 -7.20
N GLU A 26 -12.57 2.91 -7.84
CA GLU A 26 -12.19 1.59 -8.38
C GLU A 26 -11.12 1.71 -9.46
N LYS A 27 -10.15 0.80 -9.41
CA LYS A 27 -9.04 0.70 -10.38
C LYS A 27 -8.13 1.94 -10.42
N GLU A 28 -8.24 2.82 -9.45
CA GLU A 28 -7.40 4.00 -9.31
C GLU A 28 -6.15 3.67 -8.50
N ILE A 29 -5.05 4.35 -8.80
CA ILE A 29 -3.89 4.48 -7.91
C ILE A 29 -3.97 5.84 -7.24
N VAL A 30 -4.17 5.84 -5.93
CA VAL A 30 -4.11 7.03 -5.09
C VAL A 30 -2.87 6.97 -4.23
N THR A 31 -2.16 8.09 -4.08
CA THR A 31 -1.02 8.17 -3.17
C THR A 31 -1.24 9.16 -2.04
N LEU A 32 -0.78 8.78 -0.83
CA LEU A 32 -0.61 9.69 0.30
C LEU A 32 0.87 10.03 0.41
N ILE A 33 1.22 11.28 0.23
CA ILE A 33 2.59 11.80 0.31
C ILE A 33 2.72 12.75 1.51
N GLY A 34 3.92 12.92 2.00
CA GLY A 34 4.22 13.81 3.12
C GLY A 34 5.42 13.35 3.95
N PRO A 35 5.89 14.15 4.90
CA PRO A 35 7.05 13.84 5.71
C PRO A 35 6.84 12.62 6.62
N ASN A 36 7.94 12.10 7.18
CA ASN A 36 7.87 11.05 8.19
C ASN A 36 7.13 11.57 9.43
N GLY A 37 6.29 10.70 10.02
CA GLY A 37 5.45 11.09 11.15
C GLY A 37 4.19 11.89 10.77
N ALA A 38 3.93 12.17 9.49
CA ALA A 38 2.74 12.92 9.07
C ALA A 38 1.40 12.19 9.29
N GLY A 39 1.42 10.88 9.63
CA GLY A 39 0.19 10.10 9.87
C GLY A 39 -0.15 9.11 8.73
N LYS A 40 0.68 9.00 7.70
CA LYS A 40 0.44 8.13 6.53
C LYS A 40 0.23 6.65 6.91
N THR A 41 1.19 6.03 7.60
CA THR A 41 1.09 4.64 8.10
C THR A 41 -0.06 4.47 9.10
N THR A 42 -0.34 5.49 9.94
CA THR A 42 -1.49 5.49 10.85
C THR A 42 -2.80 5.38 10.07
N THR A 43 -2.91 6.08 8.96
CA THR A 43 -4.08 6.00 8.05
C THR A 43 -4.26 4.58 7.51
N LEU A 44 -3.19 3.90 7.00
CA LEU A 44 -3.29 2.51 6.54
C LEU A 44 -3.67 1.54 7.65
N LYS A 45 -3.07 1.71 8.85
CA LYS A 45 -3.41 0.89 10.02
C LYS A 45 -4.88 1.05 10.42
N THR A 46 -5.44 2.22 10.23
CA THR A 46 -6.85 2.48 10.53
C THR A 46 -7.77 1.84 9.47
N ILE A 47 -7.44 1.96 8.18
CA ILE A 47 -8.16 1.30 7.09
C ILE A 47 -8.17 -0.21 7.27
N THR A 48 -7.05 -0.82 7.68
CA THR A 48 -6.94 -2.26 7.90
C THR A 48 -7.57 -2.73 9.22
N GLY A 49 -7.92 -1.81 10.13
CA GLY A 49 -8.49 -2.12 11.44
C GLY A 49 -7.47 -2.47 12.51
N LEU A 50 -6.17 -2.30 12.23
CA LEU A 50 -5.08 -2.42 13.22
C LEU A 50 -5.14 -1.30 14.26
N LEU A 51 -5.67 -0.13 13.87
CA LEU A 51 -6.00 0.97 14.77
C LEU A 51 -7.47 1.32 14.64
N ARG A 52 -8.06 1.82 15.72
CA ARG A 52 -9.44 2.31 15.74
C ARG A 52 -9.47 3.83 15.68
N SER A 53 -10.35 4.37 14.85
CA SER A 53 -10.74 5.78 14.94
C SER A 53 -11.66 6.00 16.15
N PHE A 54 -11.53 7.14 16.79
CA PHE A 54 -12.47 7.56 17.84
C PHE A 54 -13.57 8.49 17.29
N ALA A 55 -13.39 9.02 16.07
CA ALA A 55 -14.38 9.81 15.35
C ALA A 55 -14.20 9.68 13.84
N GLY A 56 -15.21 10.05 13.08
CA GLY A 56 -15.26 9.90 11.63
C GLY A 56 -15.71 8.52 11.18
N GLU A 57 -15.75 8.30 9.88
CA GLU A 57 -16.25 7.08 9.26
C GLU A 57 -15.31 6.57 8.16
N ILE A 58 -15.19 5.25 8.05
CA ILE A 58 -14.50 4.57 6.96
C ILE A 58 -15.51 3.65 6.29
N ARG A 59 -15.69 3.82 4.98
CA ARG A 59 -16.54 2.95 4.17
C ARG A 59 -15.72 2.25 3.10
N PHE A 60 -15.91 0.95 2.98
CA PHE A 60 -15.39 0.15 1.89
C PHE A 60 -16.55 -0.46 1.13
N GLU A 61 -16.69 -0.09 -0.16
CA GLU A 61 -17.82 -0.51 -1.01
C GLU A 61 -19.20 -0.17 -0.40
N GLY A 62 -19.27 1.00 0.21
CA GLY A 62 -20.49 1.48 0.87
C GLY A 62 -20.74 0.89 2.26
N LEU A 63 -19.95 -0.10 2.69
CA LEU A 63 -20.09 -0.74 4.00
C LEU A 63 -19.21 -0.04 5.04
N ALA A 64 -19.82 0.32 6.17
CA ALA A 64 -19.12 0.91 7.31
C ALA A 64 -18.17 -0.09 7.96
N MET A 65 -16.91 0.33 8.22
CA MET A 65 -15.80 -0.55 8.59
C MET A 65 -15.50 -0.56 10.10
N GLU A 66 -16.10 0.32 10.91
CA GLU A 66 -15.73 0.52 12.32
C GLU A 66 -15.87 -0.76 13.16
N LYS A 67 -16.90 -1.57 12.87
CA LYS A 67 -17.17 -2.84 13.59
C LYS A 67 -16.65 -4.08 12.86
N VAL A 68 -16.05 -3.91 11.68
CA VAL A 68 -15.55 -5.02 10.89
C VAL A 68 -14.17 -5.44 11.39
N PRO A 69 -13.99 -6.67 11.90
CA PRO A 69 -12.69 -7.13 12.40
C PRO A 69 -11.69 -7.32 11.27
N ILE A 70 -10.38 -7.26 11.58
CA ILE A 70 -9.26 -7.28 10.62
C ILE A 70 -9.39 -8.41 9.59
N HIS A 71 -9.59 -9.66 10.07
CA HIS A 71 -9.69 -10.82 9.17
C HIS A 71 -10.85 -10.71 8.18
N LYS A 72 -11.97 -10.10 8.58
CA LYS A 72 -13.10 -9.85 7.68
C LYS A 72 -12.78 -8.78 6.65
N ARG A 73 -12.02 -7.74 7.01
CA ARG A 73 -11.57 -6.73 6.02
C ARG A 73 -10.72 -7.38 4.93
N VAL A 74 -9.87 -8.35 5.29
CA VAL A 74 -9.11 -9.10 4.28
C VAL A 74 -10.01 -9.99 3.42
N GLU A 75 -11.01 -10.68 4.02
CA GLU A 75 -12.01 -11.44 3.26
C GLU A 75 -12.83 -10.57 2.30
N MET A 76 -13.09 -9.31 2.66
CA MET A 76 -13.75 -8.31 1.80
C MET A 76 -12.83 -7.82 0.66
N GLY A 77 -11.53 -8.10 0.73
CA GLY A 77 -10.57 -7.79 -0.33
C GLY A 77 -9.63 -6.62 -0.04
N ILE A 78 -9.44 -6.22 1.23
CA ILE A 78 -8.41 -5.25 1.63
C ILE A 78 -7.16 -6.01 2.03
N SER A 79 -6.02 -5.74 1.38
CA SER A 79 -4.73 -6.33 1.72
C SER A 79 -3.67 -5.25 1.93
N LEU A 80 -2.72 -5.48 2.83
CA LEU A 80 -1.63 -4.56 3.15
C LEU A 80 -0.27 -5.21 2.90
N VAL A 81 0.57 -4.51 2.15
CA VAL A 81 2.02 -4.76 2.08
C VAL A 81 2.69 -3.75 3.01
N PRO A 82 3.15 -4.17 4.20
CA PRO A 82 3.72 -3.25 5.19
C PRO A 82 5.16 -2.86 4.84
N GLU A 83 5.64 -1.71 5.35
CA GLU A 83 7.01 -1.22 5.22
C GLU A 83 8.07 -2.28 5.61
N GLY A 84 7.88 -2.95 6.73
CA GLY A 84 8.79 -4.01 7.23
C GLY A 84 8.62 -5.36 6.53
N ARG A 85 7.97 -5.45 5.34
CA ARG A 85 7.70 -6.65 4.55
C ARG A 85 6.87 -7.71 5.27
N GLY A 86 7.05 -7.88 6.58
CA GLY A 86 6.31 -8.81 7.45
C GLY A 86 6.42 -10.29 7.03
N LEU A 87 7.53 -10.70 6.43
CA LEU A 87 7.76 -12.08 5.97
C LEU A 87 8.01 -13.01 7.16
N PHE A 88 7.80 -14.30 6.93
CA PHE A 88 8.19 -15.37 7.84
C PHE A 88 9.57 -15.89 7.40
N PRO A 89 10.68 -15.46 8.05
CA PRO A 89 12.03 -15.67 7.52
C PRO A 89 12.46 -17.13 7.49
N GLY A 90 11.93 -17.96 8.41
CA GLY A 90 12.21 -19.40 8.47
C GLY A 90 11.40 -20.24 7.49
N MET A 91 10.39 -19.67 6.84
CA MET A 91 9.59 -20.35 5.83
C MET A 91 10.17 -20.09 4.44
N SER A 92 9.94 -21.02 3.52
CA SER A 92 10.33 -20.86 2.13
C SER A 92 9.55 -19.74 1.43
N THR A 93 10.05 -19.31 0.28
CA THR A 93 9.38 -18.36 -0.60
C THR A 93 7.97 -18.82 -0.96
N LEU A 94 7.79 -20.09 -1.32
CA LEU A 94 6.48 -20.65 -1.65
C LEU A 94 5.53 -20.67 -0.45
N GLU A 95 5.99 -21.14 0.71
CA GLU A 95 5.17 -21.16 1.93
C GLU A 95 4.71 -19.74 2.36
N ASN A 96 5.59 -18.73 2.21
CA ASN A 96 5.18 -17.34 2.43
C ASN A 96 4.05 -16.91 1.48
N LEU A 97 4.11 -17.26 0.19
CA LEU A 97 3.03 -16.98 -0.76
C LEU A 97 1.75 -17.71 -0.37
N GLU A 98 1.83 -19.00 -0.06
CA GLU A 98 0.66 -19.82 0.30
C GLU A 98 -0.07 -19.29 1.54
N LEU A 99 0.67 -18.79 2.54
CA LEU A 99 0.08 -18.11 3.70
C LEU A 99 -0.78 -16.90 3.31
N GLY A 100 -0.42 -16.17 2.25
CA GLY A 100 -1.22 -15.05 1.75
C GLY A 100 -2.59 -15.48 1.21
N ALA A 101 -2.73 -16.74 0.81
CA ALA A 101 -3.97 -17.32 0.27
C ALA A 101 -4.93 -17.84 1.35
N PHE A 102 -4.88 -17.33 2.60
CA PHE A 102 -5.68 -17.88 3.71
C PHE A 102 -7.20 -17.64 3.59
N THR A 103 -7.64 -16.66 2.80
CA THR A 103 -9.08 -16.45 2.54
C THR A 103 -9.69 -17.55 1.68
N ALA A 104 -11.01 -17.76 1.74
CA ALA A 104 -11.68 -18.74 0.89
C ALA A 104 -11.40 -18.48 -0.61
N LYS A 105 -11.51 -17.21 -1.04
CA LYS A 105 -11.20 -16.77 -2.40
C LYS A 105 -9.73 -17.00 -2.76
N GLY A 106 -8.81 -16.65 -1.85
CA GLY A 106 -7.37 -16.87 -2.06
C GLY A 106 -7.04 -18.36 -2.24
N ARG A 107 -7.63 -19.23 -1.41
CA ARG A 107 -7.43 -20.69 -1.53
C ARG A 107 -7.96 -21.25 -2.85
N SER A 108 -9.14 -20.82 -3.29
CA SER A 108 -9.74 -21.33 -4.56
C SER A 108 -8.96 -20.91 -5.81
N CYS A 109 -8.21 -19.80 -5.75
CA CYS A 109 -7.41 -19.27 -6.87
C CYS A 109 -5.89 -19.39 -6.62
N ARG A 110 -5.45 -20.19 -5.62
CA ARG A 110 -4.06 -20.21 -5.15
C ARG A 110 -3.04 -20.44 -6.27
N GLU A 111 -3.22 -21.51 -7.03
CA GLU A 111 -2.27 -21.89 -8.09
C GLU A 111 -2.21 -20.84 -9.20
N GLU A 112 -3.38 -20.36 -9.65
CA GLU A 112 -3.46 -19.29 -10.65
C GLU A 112 -2.74 -18.01 -10.16
N THR A 113 -2.94 -17.64 -8.88
CA THR A 113 -2.35 -16.43 -8.32
C THR A 113 -0.83 -16.59 -8.15
N ILE A 114 -0.35 -17.77 -7.74
CA ILE A 114 1.09 -18.07 -7.68
C ILE A 114 1.73 -17.89 -9.07
N GLU A 115 1.11 -18.42 -10.14
CA GLU A 115 1.65 -18.22 -11.49
C GLU A 115 1.60 -16.76 -11.94
N GLN A 116 0.60 -15.98 -11.53
CA GLN A 116 0.57 -14.52 -11.76
C GLN A 116 1.73 -13.83 -11.03
N VAL A 117 1.99 -14.17 -9.76
CA VAL A 117 3.12 -13.65 -8.98
C VAL A 117 4.45 -14.02 -9.64
N TYR A 118 4.59 -15.24 -10.14
CA TYR A 118 5.82 -15.67 -10.83
C TYR A 118 6.03 -14.99 -12.19
N LYS A 119 4.95 -14.58 -12.87
CA LYS A 119 5.07 -13.74 -14.09
C LYS A 119 5.57 -12.34 -13.76
N LEU A 120 5.09 -11.74 -12.66
CA LEU A 120 5.56 -10.43 -12.20
C LEU A 120 6.99 -10.49 -11.62
N PHE A 121 7.32 -11.58 -10.92
CA PHE A 121 8.57 -11.78 -10.22
C PHE A 121 9.18 -13.15 -10.52
N PRO A 122 9.77 -13.36 -11.72
CA PRO A 122 10.31 -14.67 -12.11
C PRO A 122 11.36 -15.25 -11.15
N ILE A 123 12.10 -14.37 -10.46
CA ILE A 123 13.11 -14.75 -9.47
C ILE A 123 12.49 -15.56 -8.32
N LEU A 124 11.26 -15.28 -7.91
CA LEU A 124 10.58 -16.00 -6.83
C LEU A 124 10.28 -17.46 -7.22
N LYS A 125 9.99 -17.72 -8.51
CA LYS A 125 9.81 -19.08 -9.03
C LYS A 125 11.10 -19.88 -8.92
N ASN A 126 12.22 -19.28 -9.29
CA ASN A 126 13.55 -19.91 -9.23
C ASN A 126 13.97 -20.20 -7.78
N ARG A 127 13.52 -19.39 -6.84
CA ARG A 127 13.85 -19.47 -5.41
C ARG A 127 12.73 -20.02 -4.54
N LYS A 128 11.75 -20.73 -5.11
CA LYS A 128 10.54 -21.15 -4.39
C LYS A 128 10.78 -21.98 -3.12
N LYS A 129 11.89 -22.73 -3.07
CA LYS A 129 12.29 -23.54 -1.91
C LYS A 129 13.26 -22.85 -0.96
N GLN A 130 13.75 -21.65 -1.33
CA GLN A 130 14.70 -20.89 -0.52
C GLN A 130 13.98 -20.22 0.66
N ALA A 131 14.60 -20.25 1.85
CA ALA A 131 14.10 -19.59 3.04
C ALA A 131 14.02 -18.06 2.81
N ALA A 132 12.89 -17.44 3.12
CA ALA A 132 12.63 -16.03 2.84
C ALA A 132 13.65 -15.09 3.52
N GLY A 133 14.15 -15.46 4.70
CA GLY A 133 15.18 -14.68 5.40
C GLY A 133 16.53 -14.60 4.69
N THR A 134 16.79 -15.50 3.73
CA THR A 134 18.05 -15.54 2.96
C THR A 134 17.96 -14.84 1.59
N LEU A 135 16.79 -14.35 1.23
CA LEU A 135 16.58 -13.52 0.05
C LEU A 135 17.22 -12.14 0.22
N SER A 136 17.64 -11.52 -0.87
CA SER A 136 18.04 -10.10 -0.86
C SER A 136 16.87 -9.20 -0.47
N GLY A 137 17.16 -7.97 -0.02
CA GLY A 137 16.11 -7.01 0.39
C GLY A 137 15.07 -6.75 -0.71
N GLY A 138 15.51 -6.66 -1.98
CA GLY A 138 14.59 -6.50 -3.12
C GLY A 138 13.73 -7.73 -3.38
N GLU A 139 14.31 -8.94 -3.28
CA GLU A 139 13.56 -10.20 -3.45
C GLU A 139 12.55 -10.40 -2.30
N GLN A 140 12.91 -10.00 -1.07
CA GLN A 140 11.98 -10.00 0.05
C GLN A 140 10.82 -9.03 -0.18
N GLN A 141 11.07 -7.87 -0.77
CA GLN A 141 10.00 -6.92 -1.13
C GLN A 141 9.09 -7.49 -2.21
N MET A 142 9.65 -8.10 -3.26
CA MET A 142 8.89 -8.82 -4.28
C MET A 142 8.01 -9.92 -3.67
N LEU A 143 8.56 -10.68 -2.71
CA LEU A 143 7.82 -11.72 -1.99
C LEU A 143 6.69 -11.14 -1.13
N ALA A 144 6.92 -10.03 -0.45
CA ALA A 144 5.88 -9.34 0.36
C ALA A 144 4.71 -8.87 -0.52
N ILE A 145 5.01 -8.28 -1.68
CA ILE A 145 4.01 -7.87 -2.68
C ILE A 145 3.24 -9.10 -3.19
N GLY A 146 3.99 -10.13 -3.63
CA GLY A 146 3.38 -11.39 -4.10
C GLY A 146 2.43 -11.99 -3.05
N ARG A 147 2.85 -12.04 -1.77
CA ARG A 147 2.01 -12.53 -0.68
C ARG A 147 0.75 -11.69 -0.49
N GLY A 148 0.86 -10.36 -0.60
CA GLY A 148 -0.30 -9.45 -0.54
C GLY A 148 -1.32 -9.74 -1.64
N MET A 149 -0.86 -10.12 -2.84
CA MET A 149 -1.71 -10.49 -3.97
C MET A 149 -2.44 -11.83 -3.78
N MET A 150 -1.90 -12.74 -2.97
CA MET A 150 -2.46 -14.08 -2.80
C MET A 150 -3.86 -14.13 -2.19
N SER A 151 -4.28 -13.08 -1.48
CA SER A 151 -5.66 -12.95 -0.99
C SER A 151 -6.67 -12.56 -2.10
N LYS A 152 -6.23 -12.31 -3.34
CA LYS A 152 -7.02 -11.74 -4.46
C LYS A 152 -7.70 -10.43 -4.06
N PRO A 153 -6.93 -9.43 -3.66
CA PRO A 153 -7.47 -8.19 -3.13
C PRO A 153 -8.21 -7.38 -4.21
N ARG A 154 -9.16 -6.58 -3.77
CA ARG A 154 -9.81 -5.51 -4.54
C ARG A 154 -9.11 -4.18 -4.30
N LEU A 155 -8.60 -3.99 -3.08
CA LEU A 155 -7.80 -2.85 -2.64
C LEU A 155 -6.49 -3.35 -2.04
N LEU A 156 -5.37 -2.99 -2.66
CA LEU A 156 -4.03 -3.30 -2.18
C LEU A 156 -3.38 -2.02 -1.65
N LEU A 157 -3.04 -2.06 -0.38
CA LEU A 157 -2.40 -0.97 0.35
C LEU A 157 -0.89 -1.20 0.38
N PHE A 158 -0.10 -0.18 0.08
CA PHE A 158 1.36 -0.22 0.15
C PHE A 158 1.87 0.83 1.14
N ASP A 159 2.69 0.39 2.08
CA ASP A 159 3.37 1.26 3.05
C ASP A 159 4.86 1.32 2.71
N GLU A 160 5.29 2.37 2.02
CA GLU A 160 6.66 2.67 1.58
C GLU A 160 7.36 1.47 0.89
N PRO A 161 6.79 0.90 -0.19
CA PRO A 161 7.30 -0.31 -0.82
C PRO A 161 8.70 -0.16 -1.43
N SER A 162 9.19 1.05 -1.64
CA SER A 162 10.53 1.32 -2.17
C SER A 162 11.60 1.51 -1.08
N TRP A 163 11.20 1.52 0.22
CA TRP A 163 12.11 1.80 1.31
C TRP A 163 13.27 0.79 1.40
N GLY A 164 14.50 1.32 1.50
CA GLY A 164 15.72 0.51 1.60
C GLY A 164 16.10 -0.25 0.32
N LEU A 165 15.52 0.10 -0.84
CA LEU A 165 15.86 -0.47 -2.13
C LEU A 165 16.81 0.45 -2.91
N SER A 166 17.58 -0.14 -3.83
CA SER A 166 18.33 0.64 -4.80
C SER A 166 17.39 1.34 -5.78
N PRO A 167 17.79 2.47 -6.42
CA PRO A 167 16.95 3.17 -7.38
C PRO A 167 16.43 2.28 -8.52
N LEU A 168 17.26 1.34 -8.99
CA LEU A 168 16.89 0.39 -10.05
C LEU A 168 15.77 -0.55 -9.57
N LEU A 169 15.90 -1.11 -8.36
CA LEU A 169 14.88 -2.00 -7.80
C LEU A 169 13.59 -1.25 -7.47
N SER A 170 13.68 -0.02 -6.96
CA SER A 170 12.51 0.81 -6.73
C SER A 170 11.72 0.99 -8.03
N LYS A 171 12.39 1.30 -9.14
CA LYS A 171 11.73 1.42 -10.45
C LYS A 171 10.99 0.14 -10.85
N VAL A 172 11.61 -1.02 -10.69
CA VAL A 172 10.96 -2.32 -10.94
C VAL A 172 9.72 -2.51 -10.09
N ILE A 173 9.77 -2.16 -8.79
CA ILE A 173 8.62 -2.26 -7.89
C ILE A 173 7.47 -1.35 -8.36
N TYR A 174 7.75 -0.10 -8.75
CA TYR A 174 6.72 0.81 -9.24
C TYR A 174 6.10 0.33 -10.56
N GLU A 175 6.90 -0.20 -11.49
CA GLU A 175 6.40 -0.82 -12.71
C GLU A 175 5.46 -1.99 -12.42
N VAL A 176 5.80 -2.85 -11.45
CA VAL A 176 4.94 -3.95 -11.02
C VAL A 176 3.66 -3.45 -10.33
N ILE A 177 3.74 -2.43 -9.48
CA ILE A 177 2.53 -1.81 -8.88
C ILE A 177 1.59 -1.31 -9.98
N GLY A 178 2.12 -0.67 -11.03
CA GLY A 178 1.36 -0.28 -12.20
C GLY A 178 0.71 -1.47 -12.92
N GLN A 179 1.44 -2.58 -13.12
CA GLN A 179 0.90 -3.81 -13.74
C GLN A 179 -0.21 -4.44 -12.89
N ILE A 180 -0.06 -4.46 -11.56
CA ILE A 180 -1.09 -4.93 -10.64
C ILE A 180 -2.36 -4.08 -10.78
N ASN A 181 -2.23 -2.76 -10.85
CA ASN A 181 -3.37 -1.87 -11.06
C ASN A 181 -4.04 -2.11 -12.42
N HIS A 182 -3.27 -2.22 -13.51
CA HIS A 182 -3.79 -2.54 -14.84
C HIS A 182 -4.54 -3.89 -14.88
N SER A 183 -4.24 -4.83 -13.99
CA SER A 183 -5.02 -6.06 -13.84
C SER A 183 -6.37 -5.87 -13.13
N GLY A 184 -6.69 -4.63 -12.73
CA GLY A 184 -7.97 -4.25 -12.12
C GLY A 184 -7.96 -4.09 -10.60
N VAL A 185 -6.81 -4.19 -9.95
CA VAL A 185 -6.67 -3.98 -8.50
C VAL A 185 -6.59 -2.48 -8.21
N THR A 186 -7.38 -1.99 -7.27
CA THR A 186 -7.29 -0.61 -6.75
C THR A 186 -6.11 -0.51 -5.81
N ILE A 187 -5.39 0.62 -5.84
CA ILE A 187 -4.16 0.80 -5.05
C ILE A 187 -4.23 2.08 -4.22
N LEU A 188 -3.89 1.96 -2.95
CA LEU A 188 -3.53 3.10 -2.10
C LEU A 188 -2.06 2.95 -1.71
N LEU A 189 -1.24 3.89 -2.16
CA LEU A 189 0.20 3.90 -2.00
C LEU A 189 0.62 4.99 -1.01
N ILE A 190 1.39 4.62 0.00
CA ILE A 190 2.14 5.56 0.81
C ILE A 190 3.59 5.52 0.36
N GLU A 191 4.16 6.69 0.10
CA GLU A 191 5.55 6.80 -0.30
C GLU A 191 6.22 8.06 0.23
N GLN A 192 7.52 7.92 0.44
CA GLN A 192 8.41 9.03 0.76
C GLN A 192 9.03 9.63 -0.52
N ASN A 193 9.23 8.81 -1.55
CA ASN A 193 9.68 9.29 -2.86
C ASN A 193 8.50 9.93 -3.61
N VAL A 194 8.26 11.20 -3.33
CA VAL A 194 7.11 11.97 -3.84
C VAL A 194 7.07 11.97 -5.36
N ARG A 195 8.22 12.14 -6.03
CA ARG A 195 8.28 12.17 -7.50
C ARG A 195 7.76 10.88 -8.11
N MET A 196 8.32 9.73 -7.70
CA MET A 196 7.90 8.43 -8.23
C MET A 196 6.45 8.10 -7.88
N ALA A 197 5.98 8.46 -6.69
CA ALA A 197 4.60 8.27 -6.29
C ALA A 197 3.63 9.07 -7.17
N LEU A 198 3.96 10.35 -7.45
CA LEU A 198 3.14 11.22 -8.31
C LEU A 198 3.19 10.80 -9.79
N GLU A 199 4.32 10.27 -10.29
CA GLU A 199 4.44 9.75 -11.65
C GLU A 199 3.57 8.51 -11.88
N LEU A 200 3.37 7.69 -10.83
CA LEU A 200 2.58 6.46 -10.90
C LEU A 200 1.08 6.69 -10.63
N ALA A 201 0.74 7.56 -9.69
CA ALA A 201 -0.63 7.71 -9.19
C ALA A 201 -1.52 8.55 -10.13
N ASN A 202 -2.83 8.33 -10.05
CA ASN A 202 -3.84 9.17 -10.68
C ASN A 202 -4.11 10.43 -9.85
N ARG A 203 -4.30 10.26 -8.53
CA ARG A 203 -4.53 11.35 -7.57
C ARG A 203 -3.62 11.24 -6.37
N ALA A 204 -3.33 12.37 -5.76
CA ALA A 204 -2.51 12.44 -4.58
C ALA A 204 -3.14 13.33 -3.49
N TYR A 205 -2.84 12.98 -2.26
CA TYR A 205 -3.16 13.75 -1.07
C TYR A 205 -1.88 14.01 -0.28
N VAL A 206 -1.62 15.26 0.05
CA VAL A 206 -0.50 15.66 0.90
C VAL A 206 -0.94 15.63 2.35
N VAL A 207 -0.23 14.86 3.16
CA VAL A 207 -0.51 14.71 4.59
C VAL A 207 0.60 15.38 5.39
N GLU A 208 0.23 16.33 6.26
CA GLU A 208 1.14 17.00 7.18
C GLU A 208 0.49 17.08 8.57
N ASN A 209 1.23 16.73 9.61
CA ASN A 209 0.76 16.79 11.00
C ASN A 209 -0.62 16.15 11.22
N GLY A 210 -0.85 15.01 10.58
CA GLY A 210 -2.10 14.27 10.69
C GLY A 210 -3.29 14.86 9.94
N ARG A 211 -3.08 15.83 9.02
CA ARG A 211 -4.12 16.49 8.23
C ARG A 211 -3.83 16.40 6.73
N ILE A 212 -4.86 16.36 5.91
CA ILE A 212 -4.71 16.58 4.46
C ILE A 212 -4.66 18.08 4.23
N VAL A 213 -3.51 18.56 3.73
CA VAL A 213 -3.27 19.99 3.45
C VAL A 213 -3.45 20.33 1.97
N LYS A 214 -3.32 19.34 1.08
CA LYS A 214 -3.49 19.52 -0.36
C LYS A 214 -3.95 18.22 -1.01
N GLN A 215 -4.71 18.33 -2.10
CA GLN A 215 -5.14 17.18 -2.90
C GLN A 215 -5.30 17.58 -4.37
N GLY A 216 -5.17 16.62 -5.26
CA GLY A 216 -5.37 16.87 -6.68
C GLY A 216 -4.95 15.71 -7.58
N ASP A 217 -5.07 15.96 -8.87
CA ASP A 217 -4.50 15.12 -9.92
C ASP A 217 -2.97 15.09 -9.77
N SER A 218 -2.39 13.89 -9.84
CA SER A 218 -0.95 13.70 -9.57
C SER A 218 -0.06 14.42 -10.61
N ARG A 219 -0.47 14.47 -11.87
CA ARG A 219 0.29 15.15 -12.93
C ARG A 219 0.32 16.67 -12.69
N ASN A 220 -0.80 17.24 -12.22
CA ASN A 220 -0.87 18.66 -11.90
C ASN A 220 0.02 18.95 -10.67
N MET A 221 0.05 18.05 -9.68
CA MET A 221 0.87 18.20 -8.49
C MET A 221 2.37 18.11 -8.78
N LEU A 222 2.81 17.34 -9.77
CA LEU A 222 4.22 17.32 -10.22
C LEU A 222 4.71 18.69 -10.71
N ASN A 223 3.81 19.51 -11.25
CA ASN A 223 4.11 20.85 -11.76
C ASN A 223 3.81 21.96 -10.75
N ASP A 224 3.26 21.63 -9.59
CA ASP A 224 2.91 22.57 -8.56
C ASP A 224 4.16 23.11 -7.85
N GLN A 225 4.32 24.43 -7.80
CA GLN A 225 5.50 25.08 -7.26
C GLN A 225 5.74 24.71 -5.78
N HIS A 226 4.68 24.69 -4.96
CA HIS A 226 4.78 24.36 -3.54
C HIS A 226 5.25 22.89 -3.33
N ILE A 227 4.71 21.95 -4.12
CA ILE A 227 5.13 20.55 -4.06
C ILE A 227 6.58 20.39 -4.51
N ARG A 228 7.00 21.12 -5.56
CA ARG A 228 8.39 21.09 -6.04
C ARG A 228 9.36 21.61 -5.00
N GLU A 229 9.07 22.75 -4.40
CA GLU A 229 9.94 23.36 -3.37
C GLU A 229 9.99 22.53 -2.09
N ALA A 230 8.84 22.02 -1.62
CA ALA A 230 8.76 21.30 -0.35
C ALA A 230 9.26 19.84 -0.43
N TYR A 231 9.08 19.15 -1.57
CA TYR A 231 9.22 17.70 -1.65
C TYR A 231 10.07 17.17 -2.80
N LEU A 232 10.26 17.92 -3.91
CA LEU A 232 11.00 17.44 -5.07
C LEU A 232 12.43 18.00 -5.15
N GLY A 233 12.75 18.98 -4.34
CA GLY A 233 13.99 19.74 -4.44
C GLY A 233 13.96 20.72 -5.61
N THR A 234 14.57 21.89 -5.46
CA THR A 234 14.84 22.79 -6.57
C THR A 234 15.95 22.16 -7.42
N GLU A 235 15.61 21.54 -8.56
CA GLU A 235 16.62 21.36 -9.58
C GLU A 235 17.06 22.77 -9.99
N SER A 236 18.25 23.17 -9.51
CA SER A 236 18.93 24.34 -10.03
C SER A 236 19.20 24.06 -11.52
N VAL A 237 18.54 24.82 -12.40
CA VAL A 237 18.83 24.88 -13.82
C VAL A 237 20.23 25.43 -14.04
#